data_1dbd520fbe27a96931160df8170f1fc9
#
_entry.id   1dbd520fbe27a96931160df8170f1fc9
#
_cell.length_a   1.000
_cell.length_b   1.000
_cell.length_c   1.000
_cell.angle_alpha   90.00
_cell.angle_beta   90.00
_cell.angle_gamma   90.00
#
_symmetry.space_group_name_H-M   'P 1'
#
loop_
_entity.id
_entity.type
_entity.pdbx_description
1 polymer ?
#
loop_
_entity_poly.entity_id
_entity_poly.type
_entity_poly.pdbx_seq_one_letter_code
_entity_poly.pdbx_strand_id
1 'polypeptide(L)'
;MXEXKRLSGIFTPNIIPLXNQGRIHEEETRRYVDWLIDHGVHGLYPNGSTGEFTRFTAEERIRIIEIITDQVAGRVPVLAGAAEANTSETIRACERYHELGVRAVAIVSPFYYPVSPQGVYAYFREIAINSPVDVTLYNIPMFASPIDVPTVQRLAEECERVIAIKDSSGDLPNMMRMISAVRPLRPXFSFLTGWDPALVAMMLIGADGGTNASSGIVPEVTRTLYDLTVKRQIDDAIALQYRLLTLFDAMILNSDFPEGFRAALQLRGIQTGEGRQPMSSLQQSDLDRLRHELQCLLADHGYSEEPGAGCTTSSVDSDQISQIVQGVMGELARRGIA
;
A
#
# COMPACT_ATOMS: atom_id res chain seq x y z
N MET A 1 -18.10 -25.07 -9.78
CA MET A 1 -17.99 -23.74 -9.15
C MET A 1 -16.70 -23.69 -8.31
N UNK A 2 -15.69 -22.79 -8.46
CA UNK A 2 -14.64 -22.76 -7.79
C UNK A 2 -14.95 -22.19 -6.60
N GLU A 3 -14.52 -22.89 -5.90
CA GLU A 3 -14.61 -22.36 -4.55
C GLU A 3 -13.85 -21.05 -4.45
N UNK A 4 -14.23 -20.07 -4.30
CA UNK A 4 -13.71 -18.98 -4.15
C UNK A 4 -12.82 -19.04 -3.15
N LYS A 5 -11.82 -19.11 -3.42
CA LYS A 5 -10.69 -19.06 -2.53
C LYS A 5 -10.54 -17.68 -1.92
N ARG A 6 -10.15 -17.63 -0.67
CA ARG A 6 -9.78 -16.37 -0.04
C ARG A 6 -8.68 -15.70 -0.86
N LEU A 7 -8.77 -14.38 -0.99
CA LEU A 7 -7.65 -13.60 -1.53
C LEU A 7 -6.49 -13.72 -0.55
N SER A 8 -5.33 -14.14 -1.03
CA SER A 8 -4.15 -14.32 -0.17
C SER A 8 -2.89 -13.95 -0.94
N GLY A 9 -1.86 -13.57 -0.20
CA GLY A 9 -0.60 -13.17 -0.80
C GLY A 9 -0.41 -11.67 -0.80
N ILE A 10 0.45 -11.20 -1.70
CA ILE A 10 0.84 -9.79 -1.79
C ILE A 10 0.17 -9.16 -3.00
N PHE A 11 -0.68 -8.17 -2.73
CA PHE A 11 -1.35 -7.36 -3.76
C PHE A 11 -0.69 -5.99 -3.77
N THR A 12 -0.23 -5.56 -4.93
CA THR A 12 0.59 -4.35 -5.02
C THR A 12 -0.25 -3.12 -5.33
N PRO A 13 -0.29 -2.12 -4.41
CA PRO A 13 -0.89 -0.83 -4.72
C PRO A 13 0.11 -0.02 -5.56
N ASN A 14 0.07 -0.27 -6.86
CA ASN A 14 1.11 0.19 -7.77
C ASN A 14 1.04 1.69 -8.04
N ILE A 15 2.21 2.28 -8.19
CA ILE A 15 2.39 3.65 -8.68
C ILE A 15 1.99 3.70 -10.16
N ILE A 16 1.59 4.87 -10.65
CA ILE A 16 1.31 5.11 -12.06
C ILE A 16 2.47 5.93 -12.65
N PRO A 17 3.26 5.37 -13.58
CA PRO A 17 4.26 6.16 -14.30
C PRO A 17 3.62 7.28 -15.10
N LEU A 18 4.32 8.42 -15.09
CA LEU A 18 3.81 9.62 -15.77
C LEU A 18 4.85 10.11 -16.77
N UNK A 19 4.41 10.50 -17.82
CA UNK A 19 5.15 11.13 -18.76
C UNK A 19 5.27 12.56 -18.39
N ASN A 20 5.82 13.36 -19.31
CA ASN A 20 5.91 14.82 -19.19
C ASN A 20 4.51 15.45 -19.11
N GLN A 21 4.43 16.56 -18.42
CA GLN A 21 3.16 17.28 -18.20
C GLN A 21 2.12 16.45 -17.43
N GLY A 22 2.56 15.42 -16.69
CA GLY A 22 1.70 14.63 -15.84
C GLY A 22 0.78 13.66 -16.57
N ARG A 23 1.02 13.41 -17.85
CA ARG A 23 0.21 12.45 -18.59
C ARG A 23 0.56 11.01 -18.19
N ILE A 24 -0.43 10.12 -18.21
CA ILE A 24 -0.21 8.71 -17.94
C ILE A 24 0.77 8.15 -18.98
N HIS A 25 1.85 7.53 -18.51
CA HIS A 25 2.84 6.90 -19.38
C HIS A 25 2.39 5.46 -19.62
N GLU A 26 1.57 5.25 -20.63
CA GLU A 26 0.93 3.95 -20.87
C GLU A 26 1.95 2.84 -21.10
N GLU A 27 2.94 3.07 -21.97
CA GLU A 27 3.97 2.06 -22.28
C GLU A 27 4.72 1.64 -21.01
N GLU A 28 5.11 2.61 -20.18
CA GLU A 28 5.84 2.30 -18.96
C GLU A 28 4.94 1.64 -17.89
N THR A 29 3.67 2.02 -17.86
CA THR A 29 2.70 1.34 -16.98
C THR A 29 2.61 -0.14 -17.33
N ARG A 30 2.55 -0.46 -18.63
CA ARG A 30 2.50 -1.85 -19.09
C ARG A 30 3.79 -2.60 -18.74
N ARG A 31 4.94 -1.97 -18.92
CA ARG A 31 6.24 -2.56 -18.57
C ARG A 31 6.32 -2.83 -17.06
N TYR A 32 5.85 -1.88 -16.26
CA TYR A 32 5.84 -2.01 -14.80
C TYR A 32 4.92 -3.16 -14.35
N VAL A 33 3.76 -3.30 -14.96
CA VAL A 33 2.85 -4.42 -14.67
C VAL A 33 3.56 -5.76 -14.90
N ASP A 34 4.21 -5.92 -16.06
CA ASP A 34 4.96 -7.14 -16.36
C ASP A 34 6.09 -7.36 -15.34
N TRP A 35 6.81 -6.28 -15.01
CA TRP A 35 7.90 -6.34 -14.04
C TRP A 35 7.40 -6.83 -12.66
N LEU A 36 6.27 -6.29 -12.21
CA LEU A 36 5.69 -6.72 -10.91
C LEU A 36 5.31 -8.20 -10.93
N ILE A 37 4.64 -8.63 -11.98
CA ILE A 37 4.20 -10.03 -12.11
C ILE A 37 5.42 -10.95 -12.17
N ASP A 38 6.43 -10.59 -12.96
CA ASP A 38 7.67 -11.37 -13.10
C ASP A 38 8.44 -11.46 -11.78
N HIS A 39 8.28 -10.48 -10.89
CA HIS A 39 8.98 -10.45 -9.61
C HIS A 39 8.12 -10.95 -8.44
N GLY A 40 6.99 -11.60 -8.74
CA GLY A 40 6.34 -12.49 -7.81
C GLY A 40 5.17 -11.94 -7.02
N VAL A 41 4.60 -10.79 -7.41
CA VAL A 41 3.39 -10.31 -6.73
C VAL A 41 2.23 -11.27 -7.02
N HIS A 42 1.34 -11.42 -6.05
CA HIS A 42 0.18 -12.30 -6.20
C HIS A 42 -0.99 -11.58 -6.88
N GLY A 43 -0.99 -10.26 -6.88
CA GLY A 43 -2.03 -9.47 -7.53
C GLY A 43 -1.69 -8.01 -7.56
N LEU A 44 -2.55 -7.22 -8.18
CA LEU A 44 -2.38 -5.77 -8.29
C LEU A 44 -3.59 -5.05 -7.67
N TYR A 45 -3.33 -3.86 -7.16
CA TYR A 45 -4.35 -3.01 -6.53
C TYR A 45 -4.19 -1.59 -7.08
N PRO A 46 -4.50 -1.39 -8.37
CA PRO A 46 -4.38 -0.06 -9.00
C PRO A 46 -5.44 0.90 -8.47
N ASN A 47 -5.20 2.18 -8.62
CA ASN A 47 -6.06 3.26 -8.15
C ASN A 47 -6.26 3.24 -6.63
N GLY A 48 -5.22 2.84 -5.91
CA GLY A 48 -5.19 2.97 -4.45
C GLY A 48 -4.55 4.28 -4.02
N SER A 49 -4.27 4.38 -2.72
CA SER A 49 -3.63 5.58 -2.15
C SER A 49 -2.23 5.79 -2.74
N THR A 50 -1.44 4.72 -2.80
CA THR A 50 -0.08 4.79 -3.38
C THR A 50 -0.13 5.14 -4.87
N GLY A 51 -1.18 4.74 -5.55
CA GLY A 51 -1.44 5.10 -6.95
C GLY A 51 -2.03 6.49 -7.14
N GLU A 52 -2.20 7.25 -6.06
CA GLU A 52 -2.61 8.65 -6.11
C GLU A 52 -3.96 8.85 -6.81
N PHE A 53 -4.94 7.97 -6.52
CA PHE A 53 -6.19 7.97 -7.28
C PHE A 53 -6.90 9.32 -7.28
N THR A 54 -6.83 10.07 -6.18
CA THR A 54 -7.48 11.37 -6.08
C THR A 54 -6.84 12.45 -6.96
N ARG A 55 -5.64 12.18 -7.52
CA ARG A 55 -4.92 13.13 -8.39
C ARG A 55 -5.17 12.87 -9.87
N PHE A 56 -6.03 11.91 -10.20
CA PHE A 56 -6.45 11.59 -11.56
C PHE A 56 -7.93 11.90 -11.73
N THR A 57 -8.34 12.28 -12.93
CA THR A 57 -9.77 12.46 -13.23
C THR A 57 -10.47 11.10 -13.27
N ALA A 58 -11.79 11.11 -13.22
CA ALA A 58 -12.56 9.87 -13.30
C ALA A 58 -12.26 9.11 -14.60
N GLU A 59 -12.15 9.83 -15.72
CA GLU A 59 -11.81 9.22 -17.02
C GLU A 59 -10.42 8.60 -16.98
N GLU A 60 -9.47 9.28 -16.36
CA GLU A 60 -8.11 8.76 -16.25
C GLU A 60 -8.08 7.51 -15.37
N ARG A 61 -8.86 7.49 -14.26
CA ARG A 61 -8.92 6.31 -13.40
C ARG A 61 -9.46 5.10 -14.17
N ILE A 62 -10.49 5.31 -15.00
CA ILE A 62 -11.00 4.23 -15.85
C ILE A 62 -9.92 3.77 -16.83
N ARG A 63 -9.24 4.74 -17.47
CA ARG A 63 -8.17 4.41 -18.42
C ARG A 63 -7.04 3.61 -17.77
N ILE A 64 -6.67 3.96 -16.55
CA ILE A 64 -5.64 3.22 -15.80
C ILE A 64 -6.06 1.75 -15.63
N ILE A 65 -7.31 1.50 -15.25
CA ILE A 65 -7.77 0.12 -15.08
C ILE A 65 -7.83 -0.62 -16.43
N GLU A 66 -8.25 0.07 -17.49
CA GLU A 66 -8.23 -0.51 -18.85
C GLU A 66 -6.82 -0.98 -19.22
N ILE A 67 -5.83 -0.11 -19.04
CA ILE A 67 -4.43 -0.41 -19.40
C ILE A 67 -3.94 -1.61 -18.57
N ILE A 68 -4.19 -1.57 -17.27
CA ILE A 68 -3.64 -2.57 -16.36
C ILE A 68 -4.32 -3.92 -16.57
N THR A 69 -5.64 -3.96 -16.70
CA THR A 69 -6.34 -5.24 -16.93
C THR A 69 -5.95 -5.85 -18.25
N ASP A 70 -5.79 -5.01 -19.31
CA ASP A 70 -5.33 -5.48 -20.60
C ASP A 70 -3.94 -6.11 -20.51
N GLN A 71 -3.01 -5.43 -19.81
CA GLN A 71 -1.64 -5.93 -19.70
C GLN A 71 -1.54 -7.15 -18.79
N VAL A 72 -2.31 -7.20 -17.71
CA VAL A 72 -2.34 -8.36 -16.80
C VAL A 72 -2.83 -9.61 -17.54
N ALA A 73 -3.83 -9.45 -18.39
CA ALA A 73 -4.35 -10.54 -19.23
C ALA A 73 -4.65 -11.81 -18.42
N GLY A 74 -5.24 -11.64 -17.25
CA GLY A 74 -5.66 -12.76 -16.41
C GLY A 74 -4.55 -13.46 -15.62
N ARG A 75 -3.31 -13.01 -15.71
CA ARG A 75 -2.19 -13.71 -15.05
C ARG A 75 -2.25 -13.63 -13.53
N VAL A 76 -2.77 -12.54 -12.99
CA VAL A 76 -2.99 -12.36 -11.54
C VAL A 76 -4.31 -11.63 -11.32
N PRO A 77 -4.93 -11.75 -10.13
CA PRO A 77 -6.13 -10.97 -9.85
C PRO A 77 -5.83 -9.48 -9.73
N VAL A 78 -6.80 -8.67 -10.16
CA VAL A 78 -6.74 -7.21 -10.02
C VAL A 78 -7.86 -6.79 -9.05
N LEU A 79 -7.48 -6.06 -8.01
CA LEU A 79 -8.39 -5.42 -7.07
C LEU A 79 -8.40 -3.93 -7.43
N ALA A 80 -9.39 -3.49 -8.21
CA ALA A 80 -9.36 -2.14 -8.76
C ALA A 80 -9.96 -1.13 -7.79
N GLY A 81 -9.18 -0.12 -7.42
CA GLY A 81 -9.71 0.99 -6.63
C GLY A 81 -10.82 1.69 -7.41
N ALA A 82 -12.02 1.74 -6.83
CA ALA A 82 -13.20 2.27 -7.51
C ALA A 82 -13.86 3.42 -6.73
N ALA A 83 -13.27 3.84 -5.61
CA ALA A 83 -13.88 4.88 -4.78
C ALA A 83 -13.87 6.23 -5.50
N GLU A 84 -15.02 6.86 -5.48
CA GLU A 84 -15.22 8.22 -5.93
C GLU A 84 -15.80 9.02 -4.77
N ALA A 85 -15.74 10.34 -4.84
CA ALA A 85 -16.38 11.17 -3.81
C ALA A 85 -17.89 11.07 -3.85
N ASN A 86 -18.44 10.52 -4.92
CA ASN A 86 -19.87 10.41 -5.19
C ASN A 86 -20.24 8.94 -5.31
N THR A 87 -21.23 8.48 -4.54
CA THR A 87 -21.60 7.06 -4.50
C THR A 87 -22.09 6.55 -5.85
N SER A 88 -22.84 7.34 -6.61
CA SER A 88 -23.31 6.93 -7.95
C SER A 88 -22.14 6.72 -8.90
N GLU A 89 -21.11 7.56 -8.82
CA GLU A 89 -19.90 7.40 -9.63
C GLU A 89 -19.12 6.15 -9.21
N THR A 90 -19.08 5.85 -7.91
CA THR A 90 -18.45 4.62 -7.42
C THR A 90 -19.16 3.38 -8.02
N ILE A 91 -20.49 3.38 -8.02
CA ILE A 91 -21.25 2.27 -8.59
C ILE A 91 -21.00 2.14 -10.09
N ARG A 92 -20.94 3.26 -10.83
CA ARG A 92 -20.60 3.24 -12.25
C ARG A 92 -19.19 2.66 -12.48
N ALA A 93 -18.23 3.02 -11.63
CA ALA A 93 -16.89 2.43 -11.71
C ALA A 93 -16.93 0.92 -11.48
N CYS A 94 -17.70 0.45 -10.50
CA CYS A 94 -17.88 -0.99 -10.25
C CYS A 94 -18.41 -1.70 -11.50
N GLU A 95 -19.42 -1.12 -12.15
CA GLU A 95 -20.00 -1.68 -13.38
C GLU A 95 -18.94 -1.76 -14.49
N ARG A 96 -18.22 -0.67 -14.70
CA ARG A 96 -17.19 -0.62 -15.75
C ARG A 96 -16.06 -1.60 -15.49
N TYR A 97 -15.60 -1.67 -14.24
CA TYR A 97 -14.49 -2.55 -13.88
C TYR A 97 -14.89 -4.02 -13.95
N HIS A 98 -16.16 -4.32 -13.65
CA HIS A 98 -16.69 -5.66 -13.88
C HIS A 98 -16.57 -6.07 -15.35
N GLU A 99 -16.92 -5.16 -16.27
CA GLU A 99 -16.79 -5.41 -17.71
C GLU A 99 -15.34 -5.67 -18.12
N LEU A 100 -14.38 -5.04 -17.41
CA LEU A 100 -12.96 -5.20 -17.70
C LEU A 100 -12.36 -6.47 -17.08
N GLY A 101 -13.13 -7.20 -16.28
CA GLY A 101 -12.70 -8.49 -15.75
C GLY A 101 -11.90 -8.45 -14.47
N VAL A 102 -12.00 -7.35 -13.68
CA VAL A 102 -11.31 -7.31 -12.39
C VAL A 102 -11.88 -8.38 -11.46
N ARG A 103 -11.04 -8.90 -10.54
CA ARG A 103 -11.48 -9.90 -9.56
C ARG A 103 -12.44 -9.29 -8.54
N ALA A 104 -12.14 -8.05 -8.12
CA ALA A 104 -12.95 -7.31 -7.16
C ALA A 104 -12.61 -5.84 -7.29
N VAL A 105 -13.48 -4.98 -6.77
CA VAL A 105 -13.16 -3.58 -6.59
C VAL A 105 -12.73 -3.35 -5.14
N ALA A 106 -11.96 -2.29 -4.91
CA ALA A 106 -11.51 -1.89 -3.59
C ALA A 106 -12.05 -0.50 -3.32
N ILE A 107 -12.72 -0.34 -2.20
CA ILE A 107 -13.46 0.89 -1.89
C ILE A 107 -12.99 1.41 -0.53
N VAL A 108 -12.34 2.58 -0.52
CA VAL A 108 -12.04 3.27 0.73
C VAL A 108 -13.33 3.85 1.30
N SER A 109 -13.43 3.92 2.62
CA SER A 109 -14.58 4.56 3.29
C SER A 109 -14.67 6.04 2.92
N PRO A 110 -15.79 6.71 3.20
CA PRO A 110 -15.91 8.14 2.86
C PRO A 110 -14.75 8.95 3.44
N PHE A 111 -14.24 9.86 2.62
CA PHE A 111 -13.10 10.69 2.96
C PHE A 111 -13.47 12.15 2.77
N TYR A 112 -12.68 13.03 3.35
CA TYR A 112 -12.85 14.48 3.48
C TYR A 112 -13.84 14.82 4.58
N TYR A 113 -15.13 14.44 4.46
CA TYR A 113 -16.11 14.67 5.53
C TYR A 113 -16.16 13.46 6.44
N PRO A 114 -15.99 13.64 7.77
CA PRO A 114 -16.16 12.50 8.70
C PRO A 114 -17.58 11.98 8.69
N VAL A 115 -17.72 10.68 8.74
CA VAL A 115 -19.02 10.01 8.68
C VAL A 115 -19.14 9.06 9.87
N SER A 116 -20.33 8.99 10.48
CA SER A 116 -20.58 8.11 11.61
C SER A 116 -20.49 6.63 11.19
N PRO A 117 -20.34 5.70 12.16
CA PRO A 117 -20.34 4.28 11.81
C PRO A 117 -21.57 3.82 11.04
N GLN A 118 -22.74 4.36 11.37
CA GLN A 118 -23.98 4.05 10.64
C GLN A 118 -23.91 4.58 9.20
N GLY A 119 -23.32 5.74 9.01
CA GLY A 119 -23.13 6.30 7.66
C GLY A 119 -22.13 5.50 6.85
N VAL A 120 -21.05 5.01 7.48
CA VAL A 120 -20.07 4.14 6.82
C VAL A 120 -20.76 2.84 6.38
N TYR A 121 -21.54 2.24 7.26
CA TYR A 121 -22.31 1.03 6.93
C TYR A 121 -23.24 1.30 5.74
N ALA A 122 -24.04 2.39 5.79
CA ALA A 122 -24.98 2.71 4.72
C ALA A 122 -24.28 2.92 3.38
N TYR A 123 -23.13 3.59 3.41
CA TYR A 123 -22.31 3.83 2.22
C TYR A 123 -21.88 2.51 1.57
N PHE A 124 -21.28 1.61 2.34
CA PHE A 124 -20.80 0.35 1.78
C PHE A 124 -21.94 -0.57 1.36
N ARG A 125 -23.05 -0.56 2.13
CA ARG A 125 -24.20 -1.37 1.76
C ARG A 125 -24.78 -0.93 0.42
N GLU A 126 -24.92 0.39 0.22
CA GLU A 126 -25.45 0.93 -1.04
C GLU A 126 -24.58 0.50 -2.23
N ILE A 127 -23.26 0.56 -2.06
CA ILE A 127 -22.35 0.13 -3.11
C ILE A 127 -22.46 -1.39 -3.34
N ALA A 128 -22.44 -2.17 -2.26
CA ALA A 128 -22.42 -3.63 -2.37
C ALA A 128 -23.67 -4.20 -3.03
N ILE A 129 -24.86 -3.65 -2.71
CA ILE A 129 -26.10 -4.17 -3.30
C ILE A 129 -26.26 -3.76 -4.76
N ASN A 130 -25.52 -2.76 -5.22
CA ASN A 130 -25.61 -2.27 -6.60
C ASN A 130 -24.39 -2.65 -7.44
N SER A 131 -23.38 -3.30 -6.85
CA SER A 131 -22.17 -3.69 -7.57
C SER A 131 -22.34 -5.05 -8.25
N PRO A 132 -22.00 -5.17 -9.54
CA PRO A 132 -21.97 -6.50 -10.18
C PRO A 132 -20.72 -7.30 -9.87
N VAL A 133 -19.74 -6.72 -9.15
CA VAL A 133 -18.44 -7.35 -8.86
C VAL A 133 -18.22 -7.33 -7.35
N ASP A 134 -17.41 -8.26 -6.87
CA ASP A 134 -17.06 -8.35 -5.45
C ASP A 134 -16.35 -7.09 -4.95
N VAL A 135 -16.53 -6.79 -3.68
CA VAL A 135 -16.06 -5.56 -3.04
C VAL A 135 -15.09 -5.89 -1.92
N THR A 136 -13.96 -5.22 -1.91
CA THR A 136 -12.99 -5.22 -0.82
C THR A 136 -13.14 -3.89 -0.07
N LEU A 137 -13.41 -3.97 1.22
CA LEU A 137 -13.44 -2.77 2.08
C LEU A 137 -12.00 -2.28 2.30
N TYR A 138 -11.83 -0.97 2.38
CA TYR A 138 -10.52 -0.39 2.65
C TYR A 138 -10.61 0.55 3.85
N ASN A 139 -10.00 0.12 4.96
CA ASN A 139 -9.94 0.89 6.21
C ASN A 139 -8.59 1.58 6.31
N ILE A 140 -8.59 2.90 6.23
CA ILE A 140 -7.40 3.73 6.42
C ILE A 140 -7.77 4.96 7.26
N PRO A 141 -7.82 4.81 8.59
CA PRO A 141 -8.27 5.91 9.47
C PRO A 141 -7.45 7.19 9.35
N MET A 142 -6.22 7.09 8.87
CA MET A 142 -5.33 8.23 8.63
C MET A 142 -5.91 9.18 7.56
N PHE A 143 -6.68 8.68 6.59
CA PHE A 143 -7.16 9.46 5.44
C PHE A 143 -8.69 9.49 5.31
N ALA A 144 -9.40 8.59 5.99
CA ALA A 144 -10.83 8.38 5.75
C ALA A 144 -11.53 7.93 7.03
N SER A 145 -12.85 7.97 7.04
CA SER A 145 -13.63 7.55 8.20
C SER A 145 -13.34 6.09 8.54
N PRO A 146 -13.08 5.76 9.81
CA PRO A 146 -12.78 4.38 10.17
C PRO A 146 -13.96 3.44 9.95
N ILE A 147 -13.65 2.20 9.62
CA ILE A 147 -14.63 1.11 9.50
C ILE A 147 -14.46 0.26 10.77
N ASP A 148 -15.41 0.33 11.69
CA ASP A 148 -15.28 -0.40 12.94
C ASP A 148 -15.65 -1.88 12.79
N VAL A 149 -15.29 -2.68 13.78
CA VAL A 149 -15.49 -4.13 13.72
C VAL A 149 -16.97 -4.49 13.56
N PRO A 150 -17.91 -3.89 14.30
CA PRO A 150 -19.32 -4.22 14.07
C PRO A 150 -19.80 -3.93 12.65
N THR A 151 -19.28 -2.86 12.02
CA THR A 151 -19.64 -2.53 10.64
C THR A 151 -19.11 -3.58 9.67
N VAL A 152 -17.84 -3.99 9.83
CA VAL A 152 -17.25 -5.04 8.99
C VAL A 152 -18.06 -6.34 9.13
N GLN A 153 -18.36 -6.73 10.37
CA GLN A 153 -19.13 -7.94 10.62
C GLN A 153 -20.50 -7.89 9.95
N ARG A 154 -21.21 -6.79 10.13
CA ARG A 154 -22.55 -6.63 9.58
C ARG A 154 -22.53 -6.67 8.05
N LEU A 155 -21.59 -5.96 7.42
CA LEU A 155 -21.45 -5.98 5.97
C LEU A 155 -21.12 -7.39 5.45
N ALA A 156 -20.23 -8.10 6.15
CA ALA A 156 -19.89 -9.46 5.77
C ALA A 156 -21.07 -10.42 5.87
N GLU A 157 -21.93 -10.22 6.89
CA GLU A 157 -23.13 -11.05 7.08
C GLU A 157 -24.20 -10.77 6.04
N GLU A 158 -24.42 -9.49 5.73
CA GLU A 158 -25.58 -9.05 4.94
C GLU A 158 -25.27 -8.95 3.44
N CYS A 159 -24.01 -8.76 3.05
CA CYS A 159 -23.64 -8.47 1.67
C CYS A 159 -22.68 -9.53 1.15
N GLU A 160 -23.21 -10.47 0.38
CA GLU A 160 -22.40 -11.56 -0.19
C GLU A 160 -21.23 -11.02 -1.01
N ARG A 161 -21.42 -9.88 -1.70
CA ARG A 161 -20.38 -9.25 -2.51
C ARG A 161 -19.21 -8.70 -1.69
N VAL A 162 -19.38 -8.45 -0.39
CA VAL A 162 -18.28 -7.95 0.46
C VAL A 162 -17.45 -9.16 0.86
N ILE A 163 -16.26 -9.29 0.28
CA ILE A 163 -15.45 -10.52 0.39
C ILE A 163 -14.15 -10.34 1.15
N ALA A 164 -13.74 -9.10 1.44
CA ALA A 164 -12.42 -8.85 2.01
C ALA A 164 -12.36 -7.47 2.65
N ILE A 165 -11.36 -7.31 3.51
CA ILE A 165 -10.97 -5.99 3.99
C ILE A 165 -9.45 -5.84 3.87
N LYS A 166 -9.01 -4.66 3.40
CA LYS A 166 -7.63 -4.20 3.54
C LYS A 166 -7.62 -3.20 4.70
N ASP A 167 -6.78 -3.46 5.68
CA ASP A 167 -6.69 -2.59 6.86
C ASP A 167 -5.29 -1.99 6.95
N SER A 168 -5.21 -0.66 6.83
CA SER A 168 -3.96 0.10 6.88
C SER A 168 -3.72 0.78 8.23
N SER A 169 -4.51 0.44 9.25
CA SER A 169 -4.35 1.05 10.58
C SER A 169 -3.10 0.58 11.31
N GLY A 170 -2.63 -0.62 11.02
CA GLY A 170 -1.53 -1.24 11.78
C GLY A 170 -1.96 -1.71 13.16
N ASP A 171 -3.25 -1.70 13.47
CA ASP A 171 -3.79 -2.04 14.78
C ASP A 171 -4.00 -3.55 14.86
N LEU A 172 -3.01 -4.23 15.44
CA LEU A 172 -3.02 -5.70 15.50
C LEU A 172 -4.19 -6.23 16.36
N PRO A 173 -4.47 -5.68 17.55
CA PRO A 173 -5.65 -6.15 18.28
C PRO A 173 -6.96 -5.94 17.52
N ASN A 174 -7.09 -4.84 16.76
CA ASN A 174 -8.28 -4.61 15.96
C ASN A 174 -8.42 -5.65 14.84
N MET A 175 -7.31 -6.01 14.19
CA MET A 175 -7.32 -7.07 13.19
C MET A 175 -7.77 -8.40 13.82
N MET A 176 -7.29 -8.73 15.01
CA MET A 176 -7.73 -9.94 15.71
C MET A 176 -9.23 -9.92 15.98
N ARG A 177 -9.76 -8.76 16.39
CA ARG A 177 -11.21 -8.62 16.63
C ARG A 177 -12.03 -8.82 15.34
N MET A 178 -11.53 -8.27 14.23
CA MET A 178 -12.21 -8.45 12.93
C MET A 178 -12.22 -9.92 12.51
N ILE A 179 -11.06 -10.57 12.59
CA ILE A 179 -10.94 -11.97 12.21
C ILE A 179 -11.84 -12.83 13.10
N SER A 180 -11.82 -12.59 14.41
CA SER A 180 -12.63 -13.34 15.38
C SER A 180 -14.12 -13.17 15.09
N ALA A 181 -14.56 -11.97 14.71
CA ALA A 181 -15.98 -11.69 14.48
C ALA A 181 -16.48 -12.23 13.14
N VAL A 182 -15.63 -12.20 12.11
CA VAL A 182 -16.08 -12.42 10.72
C VAL A 182 -15.79 -13.83 10.22
N ARG A 183 -14.61 -14.37 10.52
CA ARG A 183 -14.18 -15.65 9.92
C ARG A 183 -15.10 -16.83 10.27
N PRO A 184 -15.64 -16.94 11.51
CA PRO A 184 -16.57 -18.02 11.78
C PRO A 184 -17.85 -17.99 10.94
N LEU A 185 -18.27 -16.79 10.51
CA LEU A 185 -19.50 -16.60 9.72
C LEU A 185 -19.21 -16.65 8.21
N ARG A 186 -18.04 -16.21 7.80
CA ARG A 186 -17.63 -16.07 6.40
C ARG A 186 -16.20 -16.60 6.24
N PRO A 187 -16.00 -17.93 6.24
CA PRO A 187 -14.64 -18.50 6.11
C PRO A 187 -13.83 -18.04 4.88
N UNK A 188 -14.34 -17.50 3.98
CA UNK A 188 -13.80 -17.07 2.93
C UNK A 188 -13.48 -15.74 2.92
N PHE A 189 -13.86 -15.04 3.77
CA PHE A 189 -13.58 -13.60 3.85
C PHE A 189 -12.07 -13.39 4.05
N SER A 190 -11.47 -12.48 3.31
CA SER A 190 -10.03 -12.24 3.35
C SER A 190 -9.69 -11.00 4.17
N PHE A 191 -8.59 -11.10 4.91
CA PHE A 191 -8.05 -9.99 5.73
C PHE A 191 -6.64 -9.68 5.23
N LEU A 192 -6.44 -8.47 4.69
CA LEU A 192 -5.16 -8.04 4.14
C LEU A 192 -4.67 -6.82 4.92
N THR A 193 -3.39 -6.81 5.29
CA THR A 193 -2.84 -5.63 5.96
C THR A 193 -2.25 -4.67 4.93
N GLY A 194 -2.61 -3.41 5.06
CA GLY A 194 -2.04 -2.33 4.24
C GLY A 194 -0.91 -1.59 4.94
N TRP A 195 -0.45 -2.11 6.08
CA TRP A 195 0.63 -1.48 6.84
C TRP A 195 1.87 -2.38 6.78
N ASP A 196 2.84 -2.00 5.95
CA ASP A 196 3.98 -2.85 5.61
C ASP A 196 4.77 -3.34 6.82
N PRO A 197 5.06 -2.47 7.83
CA PRO A 197 5.80 -2.96 9.00
C PRO A 197 5.09 -4.05 9.80
N ALA A 198 3.80 -4.21 9.61
CA ALA A 198 3.01 -5.20 10.35
C ALA A 198 2.78 -6.50 9.58
N LEU A 199 3.37 -6.67 8.39
CA LEU A 199 3.00 -7.79 7.52
C LEU A 199 3.18 -9.14 8.20
N VAL A 200 4.38 -9.42 8.72
CA VAL A 200 4.65 -10.72 9.36
C VAL A 200 3.75 -10.91 10.58
N ALA A 201 3.66 -9.92 11.45
CA ALA A 201 2.85 -10.02 12.67
C ALA A 201 1.37 -10.25 12.35
N MET A 202 0.83 -9.52 11.37
CA MET A 202 -0.58 -9.67 10.98
C MET A 202 -0.84 -11.07 10.39
N MET A 203 0.08 -11.58 9.58
CA MET A 203 -0.07 -12.94 9.03
C MET A 203 -0.04 -13.99 10.13
N LEU A 204 0.81 -13.79 11.15
CA LEU A 204 0.92 -14.74 12.26
C LEU A 204 -0.37 -14.82 13.08
N ILE A 205 -1.14 -13.74 13.15
CA ILE A 205 -2.41 -13.76 13.89
C ILE A 205 -3.62 -14.06 12.99
N GLY A 206 -3.39 -14.36 11.71
CA GLY A 206 -4.45 -14.86 10.85
C GLY A 206 -4.77 -14.08 9.60
N ALA A 207 -4.10 -12.95 9.35
CA ALA A 207 -4.30 -12.23 8.09
C ALA A 207 -3.80 -13.08 6.91
N ASP A 208 -4.39 -12.87 5.75
CA ASP A 208 -4.17 -13.70 4.56
C ASP A 208 -3.05 -13.15 3.66
N GLY A 209 -2.49 -12.01 4.01
CA GLY A 209 -1.43 -11.36 3.25
C GLY A 209 -1.50 -9.86 3.40
N GLY A 210 -1.02 -9.16 2.39
CA GLY A 210 -0.96 -7.71 2.47
C GLY A 210 -1.19 -7.01 1.14
N THR A 211 -1.49 -5.72 1.27
CA THR A 211 -1.53 -4.76 0.17
C THR A 211 -0.53 -3.68 0.53
N ASN A 212 0.73 -3.90 0.18
CA ASN A 212 1.86 -3.20 0.78
C ASN A 212 2.54 -2.33 -0.27
N ALA A 213 2.66 -1.04 0.00
CA ALA A 213 3.27 -0.10 -0.93
C ALA A 213 4.70 -0.50 -1.29
N SER A 214 5.45 -1.08 -0.33
CA SER A 214 6.80 -1.58 -0.58
C SER A 214 6.85 -2.64 -1.67
N SER A 215 5.76 -3.38 -1.90
CA SER A 215 5.74 -4.42 -2.93
C SER A 215 5.81 -3.84 -4.33
N GLY A 216 5.50 -2.55 -4.49
CA GLY A 216 5.68 -1.87 -5.77
C GLY A 216 7.13 -1.53 -6.08
N ILE A 217 7.99 -1.55 -5.05
CA ILE A 217 9.38 -1.15 -5.16
C ILE A 217 10.30 -2.37 -5.02
N VAL A 218 10.05 -3.20 -4.02
CA VAL A 218 10.84 -4.41 -3.77
C VAL A 218 9.90 -5.63 -3.68
N PRO A 219 9.22 -5.96 -4.81
CA PRO A 219 8.29 -7.10 -4.80
C PRO A 219 8.95 -8.40 -4.35
N GLU A 220 10.22 -8.57 -4.66
CA GLU A 220 11.01 -9.75 -4.28
C GLU A 220 11.05 -9.89 -2.75
N VAL A 221 11.24 -8.77 -2.05
CA VAL A 221 11.35 -8.77 -0.57
C VAL A 221 9.99 -9.08 0.06
N THR A 222 8.93 -8.43 -0.38
CA THR A 222 7.60 -8.68 0.18
C THR A 222 7.12 -10.09 -0.14
N ARG A 223 7.43 -10.61 -1.34
CA ARG A 223 7.12 -11.99 -1.67
C ARG A 223 7.88 -12.95 -0.76
N THR A 224 9.16 -12.70 -0.53
CA THR A 224 9.97 -13.53 0.37
C THR A 224 9.43 -13.49 1.79
N LEU A 225 9.04 -12.30 2.29
CA LEU A 225 8.42 -12.19 3.61
C LEU A 225 7.17 -13.06 3.72
N TYR A 226 6.30 -12.97 2.71
CA TYR A 226 5.09 -13.78 2.67
C TYR A 226 5.43 -15.27 2.70
N ASP A 227 6.33 -15.71 1.83
CA ASP A 227 6.69 -17.12 1.71
C ASP A 227 7.32 -17.65 3.00
N LEU A 228 8.24 -16.89 3.61
CA LEU A 228 8.88 -17.28 4.88
C LEU A 228 7.82 -17.43 5.99
N THR A 229 6.87 -16.52 6.04
CA THR A 229 5.84 -16.54 7.08
C THR A 229 4.89 -17.74 6.89
N VAL A 230 4.47 -17.98 5.65
CA VAL A 230 3.61 -19.15 5.34
C VAL A 230 4.32 -20.46 5.68
N LYS A 231 5.63 -20.54 5.40
CA LYS A 231 6.44 -21.72 5.69
C LYS A 231 6.85 -21.82 7.17
N ARG A 232 6.46 -20.87 7.99
CA ARG A 232 6.77 -20.81 9.42
C ARG A 232 8.28 -20.70 9.70
N GLN A 233 9.04 -20.12 8.79
CA GLN A 233 10.43 -19.76 8.99
C GLN A 233 10.47 -18.38 9.68
N ILE A 234 10.06 -18.37 10.94
CA ILE A 234 9.66 -17.14 11.63
C ILE A 234 10.86 -16.23 11.91
N ASP A 235 11.98 -16.81 12.36
CA ASP A 235 13.17 -15.99 12.68
C ASP A 235 13.69 -15.27 11.42
N ASP A 236 13.71 -15.96 10.29
CA ASP A 236 14.13 -15.36 9.01
C ASP A 236 13.12 -14.29 8.56
N ALA A 237 11.84 -14.54 8.74
CA ALA A 237 10.80 -13.57 8.39
C ALA A 237 10.94 -12.30 9.23
N ILE A 238 11.17 -12.44 10.53
CA ILE A 238 11.33 -11.29 11.43
C ILE A 238 12.58 -10.49 11.04
N ALA A 239 13.70 -11.18 10.78
CA ALA A 239 14.95 -10.48 10.38
C ALA A 239 14.73 -9.67 9.09
N LEU A 240 14.07 -10.26 8.10
CA LEU A 240 13.79 -9.56 6.84
C LEU A 240 12.80 -8.41 7.04
N GLN A 241 11.80 -8.58 7.91
CA GLN A 241 10.84 -7.52 8.22
C GLN A 241 11.56 -6.29 8.80
N TYR A 242 12.53 -6.48 9.69
CA TYR A 242 13.32 -5.37 10.23
C TYR A 242 14.14 -4.68 9.14
N ARG A 243 14.70 -5.42 8.20
CA ARG A 243 15.44 -4.82 7.09
C ARG A 243 14.51 -4.02 6.19
N LEU A 244 13.31 -4.54 5.90
CA LEU A 244 12.31 -3.82 5.11
C LEU A 244 11.82 -2.57 5.84
N LEU A 245 11.71 -2.64 7.17
CA LEU A 245 11.25 -1.50 7.97
C LEU A 245 12.09 -0.25 7.72
N THR A 246 13.41 -0.39 7.66
CA THR A 246 14.30 0.75 7.43
C THR A 246 14.03 1.40 6.06
N LEU A 247 13.87 0.59 5.02
CA LEU A 247 13.54 1.11 3.69
C LEU A 247 12.14 1.74 3.67
N PHE A 248 11.17 1.07 4.28
CA PHE A 248 9.79 1.59 4.33
C PHE A 248 9.73 2.94 5.03
N ASP A 249 10.41 3.05 6.19
CA ASP A 249 10.42 4.32 6.93
C ASP A 249 11.03 5.45 6.09
N ALA A 250 12.12 5.16 5.39
CA ALA A 250 12.74 6.18 4.52
C ALA A 250 11.75 6.61 3.42
N MET A 251 11.01 5.68 2.84
CA MET A 251 10.08 6.00 1.76
C MET A 251 8.85 6.78 2.24
N ILE A 252 8.34 6.48 3.44
CA ILE A 252 7.06 7.04 3.87
C ILE A 252 7.21 8.30 4.73
N LEU A 253 8.31 8.42 5.49
CA LEU A 253 8.43 9.49 6.48
C LEU A 253 9.19 10.72 5.98
N ASN A 254 10.01 10.58 4.94
CA ASN A 254 10.97 11.62 4.57
C ASN A 254 10.53 12.45 3.37
N SER A 255 9.29 12.33 2.95
CA SER A 255 8.69 13.13 1.87
C SER A 255 7.18 13.08 1.97
N ASP A 256 6.51 13.93 1.21
CA ASP A 256 5.04 13.83 1.11
C ASP A 256 4.68 12.54 0.37
N PHE A 257 3.77 11.76 0.97
CA PHE A 257 3.33 10.49 0.40
C PHE A 257 2.65 10.74 -0.96
N PRO A 258 2.97 9.98 -2.01
CA PRO A 258 3.88 8.81 -2.04
C PRO A 258 5.22 9.09 -2.73
N GLU A 259 5.75 10.30 -2.64
CA GLU A 259 6.92 10.72 -3.44
C GLU A 259 8.17 9.88 -3.12
N GLY A 260 8.34 9.43 -1.87
CA GLY A 260 9.46 8.56 -1.53
C GLY A 260 9.37 7.21 -2.25
N PHE A 261 8.16 6.68 -2.36
CA PHE A 261 7.95 5.43 -3.12
C PHE A 261 8.20 5.63 -4.60
N ARG A 262 7.75 6.76 -5.17
CA ARG A 262 8.00 7.07 -6.59
C ARG A 262 9.50 7.18 -6.86
N ALA A 263 10.23 7.87 -5.99
CA ALA A 263 11.69 8.02 -6.13
C ALA A 263 12.39 6.67 -6.04
N ALA A 264 12.00 5.82 -5.09
CA ALA A 264 12.60 4.50 -4.93
C ALA A 264 12.34 3.62 -6.16
N LEU A 265 11.13 3.68 -6.71
CA LEU A 265 10.79 2.91 -7.91
C LEU A 265 11.63 3.35 -9.11
N GLN A 266 11.87 4.65 -9.22
CA GLN A 266 12.73 5.19 -10.29
C GLN A 266 14.14 4.59 -10.19
N LEU A 267 14.65 4.44 -8.98
CA LEU A 267 15.97 3.81 -8.74
C LEU A 267 15.97 2.33 -9.11
N ARG A 268 14.80 1.68 -9.16
CA ARG A 268 14.68 0.30 -9.62
C ARG A 268 14.53 0.20 -11.16
N GLY A 269 14.65 1.32 -11.87
CA GLY A 269 14.67 1.32 -13.33
C GLY A 269 13.31 1.52 -14.01
N ILE A 270 12.28 1.89 -13.25
CA ILE A 270 10.97 2.23 -13.84
C ILE A 270 10.93 3.75 -14.05
N GLN A 271 10.55 4.19 -15.23
CA GLN A 271 10.47 5.61 -15.57
C GLN A 271 9.18 6.19 -14.95
N THR A 272 9.26 6.56 -13.68
CA THR A 272 8.08 6.99 -12.93
C THR A 272 7.62 8.40 -13.29
N GLY A 273 8.52 9.25 -13.78
CA GLY A 273 8.24 10.66 -13.97
C GLY A 273 8.07 11.39 -12.64
N GLU A 274 7.65 12.63 -12.73
CA GLU A 274 7.36 13.45 -11.56
C GLU A 274 5.89 13.30 -11.17
N GLY A 275 5.60 13.28 -9.86
CA GLY A 275 4.23 13.22 -9.35
C GLY A 275 3.47 14.50 -9.69
N ARG A 276 2.14 14.40 -9.62
CA ARG A 276 1.26 15.54 -9.96
C ARG A 276 1.18 16.59 -8.87
N GLN A 277 1.51 16.22 -7.63
CA GLN A 277 1.46 17.18 -6.52
C GLN A 277 2.60 18.20 -6.69
N PRO A 278 2.29 19.50 -6.79
CA PRO A 278 3.36 20.50 -6.88
C PRO A 278 4.26 20.48 -5.66
N MET A 279 5.54 20.70 -5.87
CA MET A 279 6.55 20.73 -4.81
C MET A 279 7.28 22.07 -4.80
N SER A 280 7.58 22.55 -3.60
CA SER A 280 8.46 23.72 -3.44
C SER A 280 9.90 23.32 -3.77
N SER A 281 10.76 24.32 -3.98
CA SER A 281 12.19 24.06 -4.22
C SER A 281 12.86 23.36 -3.05
N LEU A 282 12.42 23.63 -1.81
CA LEU A 282 12.95 22.96 -0.64
C LEU A 282 12.57 21.47 -0.65
N GLN A 283 11.30 21.18 -0.94
CA GLN A 283 10.85 19.78 -1.04
C GLN A 283 11.62 19.03 -2.13
N GLN A 284 11.89 19.69 -3.26
CA GLN A 284 12.64 19.09 -4.35
C GLN A 284 14.08 18.75 -3.89
N SER A 285 14.70 19.65 -3.15
CA SER A 285 16.04 19.45 -2.61
C SER A 285 16.05 18.32 -1.59
N ASP A 286 15.04 18.24 -0.73
CA ASP A 286 14.90 17.15 0.25
C ASP A 286 14.73 15.80 -0.45
N LEU A 287 13.95 15.78 -1.53
CA LEU A 287 13.73 14.56 -2.31
C LEU A 287 15.04 14.09 -2.96
N ASP A 288 15.88 15.02 -3.44
CA ASP A 288 17.18 14.68 -4.01
C ASP A 288 18.10 14.04 -2.96
N ARG A 289 18.09 14.56 -1.72
CA ARG A 289 18.84 13.94 -0.62
C ARG A 289 18.27 12.55 -0.30
N LEU A 290 16.96 12.43 -0.27
CA LEU A 290 16.29 11.15 -0.01
C LEU A 290 16.66 10.10 -1.06
N ARG A 291 16.77 10.48 -2.32
CA ARG A 291 17.18 9.55 -3.39
C ARG A 291 18.51 8.88 -3.08
N HIS A 292 19.46 9.65 -2.55
CA HIS A 292 20.77 9.08 -2.19
C HIS A 292 20.62 8.06 -1.04
N GLU A 293 19.84 8.38 -0.01
CA GLU A 293 19.58 7.45 1.09
C GLU A 293 18.88 6.18 0.57
N LEU A 294 17.87 6.36 -0.28
CA LEU A 294 17.13 5.22 -0.85
C LEU A 294 18.04 4.32 -1.69
N GLN A 295 18.98 4.91 -2.44
CA GLN A 295 19.92 4.14 -3.23
C GLN A 295 20.75 3.22 -2.33
N CYS A 296 21.22 3.73 -1.20
CA CYS A 296 21.98 2.94 -0.24
C CYS A 296 21.13 1.83 0.38
N LEU A 297 19.91 2.15 0.76
CA LEU A 297 19.00 1.16 1.36
C LEU A 297 18.61 0.06 0.35
N LEU A 298 18.40 0.43 -0.91
CA LEU A 298 18.14 -0.57 -1.95
C LEU A 298 19.37 -1.46 -2.18
N ALA A 299 20.57 -0.87 -2.13
CA ALA A 299 21.81 -1.66 -2.24
C ALA A 299 21.93 -2.67 -1.09
N ASP A 300 21.49 -2.31 0.12
CA ASP A 300 21.49 -3.22 1.27
C ASP A 300 20.58 -4.43 1.04
N HIS A 301 19.56 -4.29 0.19
CA HIS A 301 18.71 -5.39 -0.24
C HIS A 301 19.21 -6.09 -1.50
N GLY A 302 20.36 -5.65 -2.04
CA GLY A 302 20.92 -6.23 -3.24
C GLY A 302 20.36 -5.66 -4.55
N TYR A 303 19.69 -4.52 -4.51
CA TYR A 303 19.00 -3.93 -5.65
C TYR A 303 19.58 -2.59 -6.08
N SER A 304 20.92 -2.52 -6.19
CA SER A 304 21.56 -1.35 -6.77
C SER A 304 22.74 -1.85 -7.61
N GLU A 305 22.85 -1.33 -8.83
CA GLU A 305 23.92 -1.69 -9.74
C GLU A 305 25.25 -1.06 -9.35
N GLU A 306 25.23 0.04 -8.59
CA GLU A 306 26.45 0.67 -8.08
C GLU A 306 26.24 1.09 -6.62
N PRO A 307 26.93 0.46 -5.67
CA PRO A 307 26.99 1.05 -4.34
C PRO A 307 27.64 2.42 -4.50
N GLY A 308 26.90 3.47 -4.28
CA GLY A 308 27.43 4.81 -4.37
C GLY A 308 28.59 4.98 -3.41
N ALA A 309 29.63 5.68 -3.84
CA ALA A 309 30.69 6.10 -2.93
C ALA A 309 30.01 6.92 -1.81
N GLY A 310 30.02 6.38 -0.59
CA GLY A 310 29.35 7.02 0.53
C GLY A 310 28.17 6.26 1.12
N CYS A 311 27.83 5.10 0.57
CA CYS A 311 26.86 4.20 1.19
C CYS A 311 27.43 3.40 2.36
N THR A 312 28.60 3.77 2.83
CA THR A 312 29.00 3.33 4.15
C THR A 312 27.98 3.91 5.12
N THR A 313 27.21 3.07 5.76
CA THR A 313 26.59 3.45 7.00
C THR A 313 27.68 4.18 7.78
N SER A 314 27.53 5.47 7.92
CA SER A 314 28.17 6.10 9.03
C SER A 314 27.51 5.40 10.22
N SER A 315 28.14 4.38 10.74
CA SER A 315 28.00 4.11 12.14
C SER A 315 28.28 5.48 12.74
N VAL A 316 27.22 6.16 13.11
CA VAL A 316 27.40 7.36 13.89
C VAL A 316 28.21 6.82 15.05
N ASP A 317 29.46 7.19 15.02
CA ASP A 317 30.44 6.74 15.99
C ASP A 317 29.81 6.99 17.35
N SER A 318 29.72 5.94 18.17
CA SER A 318 29.17 6.08 19.52
C SER A 318 29.86 7.23 20.25
N ASP A 319 31.09 7.51 19.88
CA ASP A 319 31.83 8.63 20.45
C ASP A 319 31.31 9.99 19.96
N GLN A 320 30.90 10.07 18.69
CA GLN A 320 30.27 11.29 18.17
C GLN A 320 28.90 11.54 18.84
N ILE A 321 28.10 10.48 18.99
CA ILE A 321 26.81 10.61 19.71
C ILE A 321 27.09 11.09 21.14
N SER A 322 28.07 10.48 21.82
CA SER A 322 28.42 10.84 23.20
C SER A 322 28.84 12.29 23.29
N GLN A 323 29.62 12.78 22.34
CA GLN A 323 30.06 14.17 22.30
C GLN A 323 28.90 15.13 22.09
N ILE A 324 27.97 14.81 21.16
CA ILE A 324 26.77 15.61 20.90
C ILE A 324 25.90 15.65 22.15
N VAL A 325 25.68 14.49 22.78
CA VAL A 325 24.85 14.41 23.99
C VAL A 325 25.50 15.25 25.10
N GLN A 326 26.81 15.11 25.32
CA GLN A 326 27.51 15.89 26.36
C GLN A 326 27.43 17.40 26.06
N GLY A 327 27.57 17.79 24.78
CA GLY A 327 27.43 19.18 24.38
C GLY A 327 26.05 19.74 24.69
N VAL A 328 25.01 18.98 24.33
CA VAL A 328 23.63 19.38 24.58
C VAL A 328 23.36 19.46 26.09
N MET A 329 23.80 18.45 26.86
CA MET A 329 23.62 18.44 28.32
C MET A 329 24.33 19.62 28.98
N GLY A 330 25.56 19.92 28.53
CA GLY A 330 26.31 21.07 29.01
C GLY A 330 25.60 22.39 28.75
N GLU A 331 24.99 22.53 27.57
CA GLU A 331 24.24 23.74 27.24
C GLU A 331 22.96 23.86 28.06
N LEU A 332 22.24 22.76 28.26
CA LEU A 332 21.04 22.76 29.11
C LEU A 332 21.39 23.14 30.57
N ALA A 333 22.51 22.60 31.07
CA ALA A 333 22.95 22.95 32.43
C ALA A 333 23.29 24.45 32.54
N ARG A 334 23.97 25.01 31.52
CA ARG A 334 24.27 26.46 31.50
C ARG A 334 23.00 27.30 31.50
N ARG A 335 21.94 26.80 30.91
CA ARG A 335 20.66 27.50 30.85
C ARG A 335 19.75 27.22 32.06
N GLY A 336 20.22 26.39 33.01
CA GLY A 336 19.44 26.07 34.21
C GLY A 336 18.23 25.19 33.93
N ILE A 337 18.29 24.38 32.86
CA ILE A 337 17.16 23.55 32.44
C ILE A 337 17.37 22.08 32.85
N ALA A 338 18.59 21.72 33.24
CA ALA A 338 18.93 20.34 33.67
C ALA A 338 19.61 20.37 35.04
#